data_566a74139fc28377a075e02e708b9461
#
_entry.id   566a74139fc28377a075e02e708b9461
#
_cell.length_a   1.000
_cell.length_b   1.000
_cell.length_c   1.000
_cell.angle_alpha   90.00
_cell.angle_beta   90.00
_cell.angle_gamma   90.00
#
_symmetry.space_group_name_H-M   'P 1'
#
loop_
_entity.id
_entity.type
_entity.pdbx_description
1 polymer ?
#
loop_
_entity_poly.entity_id
_entity_poly.type
_entity_poly.pdbx_seq_one_letter_code
_entity_poly.pdbx_strand_id
1 'polypeptide(L)'
;EGGRVLELGVGTGRVAIPLAEAGFDVTGVDLSPAMLAVARRRIEERGLGGKIKLVEAGMEDFALGDRFDLALIPFRAFHHVATAAGQRRALENIRAHLKSGGLLIFDIFDADLASVVPDGQSPAQPREIIDPRTGQRVRRTTISRVNDPFAQTIRENMRVETLDAEGRTIAAEDASFTLRWATYNEMACMLELARFRDLVCYGDFKGGPPGYKREQIWLARA
;
A
#
# COMPACT_ATOMS: atom_id res chain seq x y z
N GLU A 1 -12.30 23.12 8.96
CA GLU A 1 -12.02 22.01 9.89
C GLU A 1 -11.65 20.79 9.05
N GLY A 2 -10.50 20.15 9.36
CA GLY A 2 -10.03 18.98 8.62
C GLY A 2 -10.98 17.80 8.80
N GLY A 3 -11.24 17.05 7.71
CA GLY A 3 -12.03 15.83 7.76
C GLY A 3 -11.29 14.68 8.44
N ARG A 4 -12.00 13.57 8.69
CA ARG A 4 -11.43 12.33 9.26
C ARG A 4 -10.95 11.42 8.14
N VAL A 5 -9.69 11.03 8.18
CA VAL A 5 -9.04 10.20 7.18
C VAL A 5 -8.65 8.85 7.76
N LEU A 6 -8.95 7.78 7.05
CA LEU A 6 -8.48 6.43 7.30
C LEU A 6 -7.37 6.10 6.29
N GLU A 7 -6.16 5.84 6.75
CA GLU A 7 -5.07 5.37 5.90
C GLU A 7 -4.79 3.89 6.20
N LEU A 8 -4.87 3.05 5.17
CA LEU A 8 -4.64 1.62 5.25
C LEU A 8 -3.29 1.27 4.62
N GLY A 9 -2.48 0.50 5.35
CA GLY A 9 -1.07 0.34 5.02
C GLY A 9 -0.27 1.60 5.34
N VAL A 10 -0.52 2.21 6.52
CA VAL A 10 0.10 3.48 6.92
C VAL A 10 1.63 3.41 7.01
N GLY A 11 2.18 2.21 7.19
CA GLY A 11 3.61 1.97 7.25
C GLY A 11 4.31 2.85 8.28
N THR A 12 5.25 3.65 7.83
CA THR A 12 6.03 4.58 8.67
C THR A 12 5.43 5.98 8.77
N GLY A 13 4.16 6.17 8.39
CA GLY A 13 3.44 7.45 8.48
C GLY A 13 3.75 8.45 7.36
N ARG A 14 4.18 7.96 6.20
CA ARG A 14 4.65 8.82 5.09
C ARG A 14 3.56 9.73 4.53
N VAL A 15 2.29 9.30 4.54
CA VAL A 15 1.13 10.09 4.08
C VAL A 15 0.35 10.63 5.28
N ALA A 16 0.16 9.83 6.34
CA ALA A 16 -0.53 10.26 7.56
C ALA A 16 0.04 11.55 8.16
N ILE A 17 1.37 11.66 8.22
CA ILE A 17 2.02 12.83 8.84
C ILE A 17 1.71 14.12 8.06
N PRO A 18 1.96 14.24 6.75
CA PRO A 18 1.57 15.43 5.98
C PRO A 18 0.08 15.76 6.04
N LEU A 19 -0.79 14.75 6.07
CA LEU A 19 -2.23 14.98 6.22
C LEU A 19 -2.57 15.59 7.58
N ALA A 20 -1.95 15.10 8.65
CA ALA A 20 -2.15 15.67 9.99
C ALA A 20 -1.60 17.10 10.11
N GLU A 21 -0.43 17.37 9.51
CA GLU A 21 0.15 18.71 9.39
C GLU A 21 -0.79 19.67 8.62
N ALA A 22 -1.53 19.15 7.62
CA ALA A 22 -2.56 19.89 6.90
C ALA A 22 -3.88 20.04 7.67
N GLY A 23 -3.98 19.52 8.91
CA GLY A 23 -5.12 19.72 9.80
C GLY A 23 -6.15 18.57 9.82
N PHE A 24 -5.92 17.46 9.13
CA PHE A 24 -6.80 16.30 9.17
C PHE A 24 -6.58 15.46 10.44
N ASP A 25 -7.64 14.80 10.90
CA ASP A 25 -7.55 13.75 11.91
C ASP A 25 -7.38 12.39 11.22
N VAL A 26 -6.24 11.74 11.43
CA VAL A 26 -5.86 10.54 10.70
C VAL A 26 -5.91 9.30 11.60
N THR A 27 -6.55 8.22 11.12
CA THR A 27 -6.38 6.89 11.70
C THR A 27 -5.60 6.04 10.69
N GLY A 28 -4.41 5.61 11.09
CA GLY A 28 -3.54 4.75 10.27
C GLY A 28 -3.61 3.29 10.74
N VAL A 29 -3.86 2.37 9.81
CA VAL A 29 -3.91 0.93 10.06
C VAL A 29 -2.76 0.26 9.32
N ASP A 30 -2.03 -0.64 9.98
CA ASP A 30 -0.97 -1.45 9.38
C ASP A 30 -0.84 -2.79 10.12
N LEU A 31 -0.46 -3.85 9.41
CA LEU A 31 -0.18 -5.18 9.99
C LEU A 31 1.19 -5.27 10.66
N SER A 32 2.12 -4.37 10.33
CA SER A 32 3.51 -4.46 10.76
C SER A 32 3.76 -3.65 12.04
N PRO A 33 3.96 -4.30 13.20
CA PRO A 33 4.30 -3.61 14.43
C PRO A 33 5.63 -2.84 14.32
N ALA A 34 6.58 -3.33 13.52
CA ALA A 34 7.85 -2.64 13.28
C ALA A 34 7.66 -1.32 12.50
N MET A 35 6.80 -1.32 11.47
CA MET A 35 6.46 -0.09 10.73
C MET A 35 5.72 0.90 11.64
N LEU A 36 4.74 0.42 12.41
CA LEU A 36 4.00 1.25 13.37
C LEU A 36 4.91 1.85 14.46
N ALA A 37 5.93 1.12 14.92
CA ALA A 37 6.89 1.66 15.88
C ALA A 37 7.68 2.84 15.29
N VAL A 38 8.09 2.74 14.02
CA VAL A 38 8.74 3.86 13.32
C VAL A 38 7.77 5.03 13.13
N ALA A 39 6.52 4.75 12.77
CA ALA A 39 5.50 5.79 12.63
C ALA A 39 5.26 6.54 13.95
N ARG A 40 5.08 5.82 15.08
CA ARG A 40 4.89 6.41 16.41
C ARG A 40 6.00 7.40 16.76
N ARG A 41 7.27 6.96 16.63
CA ARG A 41 8.41 7.85 16.88
C ARG A 41 8.37 9.10 16.02
N ARG A 42 8.09 8.99 14.72
CA ARG A 42 8.01 10.15 13.81
C ARG A 42 6.88 11.10 14.13
N ILE A 43 5.75 10.56 14.59
CA ILE A 43 4.57 11.32 15.02
C ILE A 43 4.89 12.10 16.30
N GLU A 44 5.54 11.45 17.28
CA GLU A 44 5.98 12.07 18.53
C GLU A 44 7.00 13.19 18.27
N GLU A 45 8.02 12.94 17.45
CA GLU A 45 9.04 13.93 17.05
C GLU A 45 8.43 15.21 16.45
N ARG A 46 7.19 15.15 15.91
CA ARG A 46 6.46 16.27 15.31
C ARG A 46 5.31 16.81 16.17
N GLY A 47 5.11 16.25 17.35
CA GLY A 47 4.01 16.67 18.23
C GLY A 47 2.61 16.37 17.68
N LEU A 48 2.46 15.38 16.79
CA LEU A 48 1.20 15.05 16.11
C LEU A 48 0.39 13.95 16.80
N GLY A 49 0.74 13.53 18.02
CA GLY A 49 0.06 12.45 18.75
C GLY A 49 -1.43 12.67 19.01
N GLY A 50 -1.89 13.92 19.03
CA GLY A 50 -3.32 14.27 19.13
C GLY A 50 -4.07 14.23 17.80
N LYS A 51 -3.38 14.08 16.67
CA LYS A 51 -3.95 14.10 15.31
C LYS A 51 -3.87 12.76 14.59
N ILE A 52 -2.96 11.88 14.99
CA ILE A 52 -2.77 10.58 14.35
C ILE A 52 -2.94 9.46 15.37
N LYS A 53 -3.92 8.58 15.11
CA LYS A 53 -4.12 7.32 15.83
C LYS A 53 -3.58 6.18 14.98
N LEU A 54 -2.78 5.28 15.56
CA LEU A 54 -2.25 4.09 14.89
C LEU A 54 -2.90 2.82 15.45
N VAL A 55 -3.30 1.92 14.55
CA VAL A 55 -3.95 0.65 14.87
C VAL A 55 -3.22 -0.49 14.15
N GLU A 56 -2.88 -1.54 14.90
CA GLU A 56 -2.32 -2.77 14.34
C GLU A 56 -3.46 -3.70 13.94
N ALA A 57 -3.71 -3.82 12.63
CA ALA A 57 -4.75 -4.68 12.07
C ALA A 57 -4.56 -4.88 10.56
N GLY A 58 -5.24 -5.89 9.99
CA GLY A 58 -5.33 -6.11 8.55
C GLY A 58 -6.40 -5.26 7.88
N MET A 59 -6.26 -5.05 6.56
CA MET A 59 -7.27 -4.34 5.77
C MET A 59 -8.60 -5.10 5.71
N GLU A 60 -8.56 -6.42 5.88
CA GLU A 60 -9.72 -7.30 5.75
C GLU A 60 -10.62 -7.33 6.99
N ASP A 61 -10.07 -7.00 8.17
CA ASP A 61 -10.67 -7.31 9.46
C ASP A 61 -10.48 -6.25 10.55
N PHE A 62 -9.91 -5.07 10.21
CA PHE A 62 -9.86 -3.98 11.18
C PHE A 62 -11.27 -3.59 11.66
N ALA A 63 -11.39 -3.22 12.93
CA ALA A 63 -12.63 -2.76 13.53
C ALA A 63 -12.39 -1.44 14.26
N LEU A 64 -13.07 -0.38 13.81
CA LEU A 64 -12.99 0.95 14.38
C LEU A 64 -14.39 1.45 14.72
N GLY A 65 -14.53 2.16 15.85
CA GLY A 65 -15.82 2.76 16.24
C GLY A 65 -16.18 4.03 15.45
N ASP A 66 -15.29 4.47 14.59
CA ASP A 66 -15.38 5.75 13.89
C ASP A 66 -15.80 5.56 12.42
N ARG A 67 -16.34 6.64 11.83
CA ARG A 67 -16.61 6.76 10.39
C ARG A 67 -15.76 7.87 9.80
N PHE A 68 -15.31 7.68 8.56
CA PHE A 68 -14.34 8.52 7.88
C PHE A 68 -14.94 9.21 6.66
N ASP A 69 -14.45 10.39 6.36
CA ASP A 69 -14.80 11.14 5.15
C ASP A 69 -14.03 10.61 3.93
N LEU A 70 -12.80 10.13 4.19
CA LEU A 70 -11.86 9.64 3.19
C LEU A 70 -11.16 8.39 3.71
N ALA A 71 -11.03 7.37 2.85
CA ALA A 71 -10.12 6.25 3.02
C ALA A 71 -9.03 6.29 1.94
N LEU A 72 -7.78 6.07 2.34
CA LEU A 72 -6.63 6.04 1.46
C LEU A 72 -5.90 4.70 1.57
N ILE A 73 -5.46 4.15 0.42
CA ILE A 73 -4.55 3.00 0.38
C ILE A 73 -3.41 3.35 -0.59
N PRO A 74 -2.43 4.13 -0.15
CA PRO A 74 -1.38 4.62 -1.04
C PRO A 74 -0.28 3.57 -1.28
N PHE A 75 0.54 3.82 -2.31
CA PHE A 75 1.74 3.06 -2.63
C PHE A 75 1.47 1.57 -2.90
N ARG A 76 0.36 1.27 -3.56
CA ARG A 76 0.02 -0.09 -3.97
C ARG A 76 -0.14 -1.07 -2.81
N ALA A 77 -0.40 -0.56 -1.60
CA ALA A 77 -0.54 -1.39 -0.40
C ALA A 77 -1.68 -2.40 -0.52
N PHE A 78 -2.71 -2.12 -1.34
CA PHE A 78 -3.82 -3.04 -1.59
C PHE A 78 -3.40 -4.38 -2.20
N HIS A 79 -2.31 -4.42 -2.98
CA HIS A 79 -1.78 -5.67 -3.54
C HIS A 79 -1.33 -6.68 -2.49
N HIS A 80 -0.98 -6.23 -1.27
CA HIS A 80 -0.57 -7.12 -0.18
C HIS A 80 -1.71 -7.97 0.37
N VAL A 81 -2.97 -7.64 0.05
CA VAL A 81 -4.11 -8.54 0.27
C VAL A 81 -4.08 -9.62 -0.80
N ALA A 82 -3.48 -10.75 -0.47
CA ALA A 82 -2.98 -11.75 -1.43
C ALA A 82 -4.05 -12.65 -2.07
N THR A 83 -5.34 -12.46 -1.77
CA THR A 83 -6.44 -13.26 -2.34
C THR A 83 -7.58 -12.38 -2.83
N ALA A 84 -8.30 -12.83 -3.88
CA ALA A 84 -9.48 -12.13 -4.39
C ALA A 84 -10.58 -11.99 -3.31
N ALA A 85 -10.80 -13.04 -2.54
CA ALA A 85 -11.76 -13.02 -1.43
C ALA A 85 -11.34 -12.03 -0.33
N GLY A 86 -10.05 -11.95 -0.01
CA GLY A 86 -9.49 -10.99 0.92
C GLY A 86 -9.64 -9.56 0.43
N GLN A 87 -9.30 -9.29 -0.83
CA GLN A 87 -9.48 -7.96 -1.43
C GLN A 87 -10.94 -7.52 -1.40
N ARG A 88 -11.89 -8.44 -1.67
CA ARG A 88 -13.31 -8.14 -1.55
C ARG A 88 -13.70 -7.81 -0.11
N ARG A 89 -13.29 -8.64 0.88
CA ARG A 89 -13.54 -8.35 2.30
C ARG A 89 -12.95 -7.01 2.73
N ALA A 90 -11.73 -6.70 2.28
CA ALA A 90 -11.10 -5.41 2.57
C ALA A 90 -11.95 -4.24 2.04
N LEU A 91 -12.41 -4.30 0.79
CA LEU A 91 -13.28 -3.26 0.20
C LEU A 91 -14.61 -3.13 0.95
N GLU A 92 -15.26 -4.25 1.30
CA GLU A 92 -16.50 -4.27 2.09
C GLU A 92 -16.27 -3.64 3.48
N ASN A 93 -15.16 -3.99 4.13
CA ASN A 93 -14.79 -3.45 5.44
C ASN A 93 -14.49 -1.95 5.38
N ILE A 94 -13.72 -1.51 4.39
CA ILE A 94 -13.42 -0.09 4.16
C ILE A 94 -14.72 0.70 3.95
N ARG A 95 -15.60 0.20 3.09
CA ARG A 95 -16.88 0.85 2.85
C ARG A 95 -17.71 0.96 4.12
N ALA A 96 -17.72 -0.08 4.96
CA ALA A 96 -18.43 -0.07 6.24
C ALA A 96 -17.90 1.01 7.20
N HIS A 97 -16.65 1.44 7.07
CA HIS A 97 -16.03 2.50 7.88
C HIS A 97 -16.09 3.88 7.23
N LEU A 98 -16.56 4.02 5.99
CA LEU A 98 -16.81 5.31 5.38
C LEU A 98 -18.18 5.87 5.78
N LYS A 99 -18.29 7.19 5.84
CA LYS A 99 -19.58 7.89 5.91
C LYS A 99 -20.33 7.70 4.60
N SER A 100 -21.65 7.92 4.58
CA SER A 100 -22.40 7.97 3.32
C SER A 100 -21.83 9.06 2.41
N GLY A 101 -21.49 8.69 1.17
CA GLY A 101 -20.83 9.55 0.20
C GLY A 101 -19.33 9.79 0.47
N GLY A 102 -18.76 9.14 1.49
CA GLY A 102 -17.31 9.16 1.75
C GLY A 102 -16.52 8.58 0.57
N LEU A 103 -15.28 9.00 0.42
CA LEU A 103 -14.44 8.68 -0.73
C LEU A 103 -13.39 7.64 -0.36
N LEU A 104 -13.20 6.62 -1.20
CA LEU A 104 -12.04 5.73 -1.21
C LEU A 104 -11.12 6.16 -2.34
N ILE A 105 -9.82 6.31 -2.05
CA ILE A 105 -8.77 6.53 -3.06
C ILE A 105 -7.66 5.51 -2.83
N PHE A 106 -7.26 4.80 -3.89
CA PHE A 106 -6.12 3.88 -3.82
C PHE A 106 -5.45 3.73 -5.18
N ASP A 107 -4.19 3.34 -5.15
CA ASP A 107 -3.43 3.02 -6.34
C ASP A 107 -3.03 1.55 -6.37
N ILE A 108 -3.08 0.97 -7.57
CA ILE A 108 -2.56 -0.34 -7.92
C ILE A 108 -1.82 -0.24 -9.26
N PHE A 109 -0.93 -1.19 -9.55
CA PHE A 109 -0.36 -1.27 -10.89
C PHE A 109 -1.21 -2.17 -11.78
N ASP A 110 -1.26 -1.85 -13.07
CA ASP A 110 -1.75 -2.78 -14.08
C ASP A 110 -0.65 -3.80 -14.41
N ALA A 111 -0.97 -5.11 -14.32
CA ALA A 111 0.04 -6.13 -14.54
C ALA A 111 0.48 -6.16 -16.01
N ASP A 112 1.78 -6.14 -16.24
CA ASP A 112 2.33 -6.49 -17.55
C ASP A 112 2.17 -7.98 -17.78
N LEU A 113 1.18 -8.38 -18.56
CA LEU A 113 0.86 -9.79 -18.83
C LEU A 113 2.05 -10.56 -19.41
N ALA A 114 2.95 -9.90 -20.15
CA ALA A 114 4.18 -10.52 -20.63
C ALA A 114 5.17 -10.84 -19.49
N SER A 115 5.09 -10.10 -18.38
CA SER A 115 6.00 -10.25 -17.23
C SER A 115 5.45 -11.16 -16.13
N VAL A 116 4.16 -11.53 -16.18
CA VAL A 116 3.52 -12.40 -15.18
C VAL A 116 3.31 -13.84 -15.66
N VAL A 117 3.89 -14.24 -16.80
CA VAL A 117 3.94 -15.63 -17.23
C VAL A 117 4.86 -16.46 -16.32
N PRO A 118 4.61 -17.81 -16.19
CA PRO A 118 5.31 -18.65 -15.21
C PRO A 118 6.82 -18.76 -15.38
N ASP A 119 7.35 -18.56 -16.59
CA ASP A 119 8.74 -18.85 -16.90
C ASP A 119 9.67 -17.67 -16.67
N GLY A 120 10.43 -17.75 -15.56
CA GLY A 120 11.83 -17.40 -15.53
C GLY A 120 12.18 -15.93 -15.74
N GLN A 121 11.59 -15.01 -15.04
CA GLN A 121 12.29 -13.72 -14.91
C GLN A 121 13.54 -13.91 -14.06
N SER A 122 14.71 -13.71 -14.67
CA SER A 122 15.96 -13.58 -13.95
C SER A 122 15.83 -12.57 -12.82
N PRO A 123 16.48 -12.80 -11.67
CA PRO A 123 16.47 -11.85 -10.57
C PRO A 123 16.82 -10.45 -11.10
N ALA A 124 16.08 -9.44 -10.70
CA ALA A 124 16.40 -8.07 -11.04
C ALA A 124 17.79 -7.73 -10.52
N GLN A 125 18.54 -6.89 -11.26
CA GLN A 125 19.84 -6.39 -10.80
C GLN A 125 19.71 -5.81 -9.39
N PRO A 126 20.71 -6.07 -8.50
CA PRO A 126 20.73 -5.47 -7.19
C PRO A 126 20.60 -3.95 -7.26
N ARG A 127 19.79 -3.36 -6.39
CA ARG A 127 19.62 -1.91 -6.30
C ARG A 127 20.22 -1.41 -5.00
N GLU A 128 21.11 -0.45 -5.09
CA GLU A 128 21.62 0.27 -3.93
C GLU A 128 20.84 1.58 -3.75
N ILE A 129 20.48 1.85 -2.51
CA ILE A 129 19.78 3.05 -2.07
C ILE A 129 20.57 3.62 -0.91
N ILE A 130 20.75 4.94 -0.90
CA ILE A 130 21.31 5.64 0.25
C ILE A 130 20.14 6.25 1.01
N ASP A 131 20.00 5.91 2.29
CA ASP A 131 19.04 6.60 3.15
C ASP A 131 19.50 8.06 3.31
N PRO A 132 18.77 9.03 2.76
CA PRO A 132 19.19 10.43 2.76
C PRO A 132 19.30 11.04 4.16
N ARG A 133 18.69 10.42 5.15
CA ARG A 133 18.67 10.89 6.54
C ARG A 133 19.87 10.39 7.33
N THR A 134 20.25 9.13 7.13
CA THR A 134 21.32 8.47 7.90
C THR A 134 22.62 8.33 7.13
N GLY A 135 22.59 8.52 5.82
CA GLY A 135 23.71 8.20 4.91
C GLY A 135 23.94 6.69 4.74
N GLN A 136 23.09 5.85 5.38
CA GLN A 136 23.21 4.40 5.36
C GLN A 136 23.00 3.87 3.94
N ARG A 137 23.93 3.07 3.44
CA ARG A 137 23.79 2.36 2.16
C ARG A 137 23.05 1.05 2.39
N VAL A 138 22.03 0.81 1.58
CA VAL A 138 21.22 -0.41 1.61
C VAL A 138 21.19 -1.02 0.21
N ARG A 139 21.55 -2.30 0.10
CA ARG A 139 21.42 -3.08 -1.15
C ARG A 139 20.21 -3.98 -1.05
N ARG A 140 19.32 -3.88 -2.03
CA ARG A 140 18.19 -4.77 -2.20
C ARG A 140 18.43 -5.69 -3.39
N THR A 141 18.38 -7.00 -3.15
CA THR A 141 18.53 -8.04 -4.17
C THR A 141 17.28 -8.92 -4.19
N THR A 142 16.63 -9.05 -5.35
CA THR A 142 15.58 -10.04 -5.54
C THR A 142 16.22 -11.42 -5.69
N ILE A 143 15.98 -12.32 -4.74
CA ILE A 143 16.51 -13.69 -4.74
C ILE A 143 15.71 -14.57 -5.70
N SER A 144 14.38 -14.48 -5.62
CA SER A 144 13.48 -15.20 -6.49
C SER A 144 12.17 -14.45 -6.67
N ARG A 145 11.55 -14.65 -7.83
CA ARG A 145 10.21 -14.17 -8.14
C ARG A 145 9.44 -15.31 -8.79
N VAL A 146 8.27 -15.63 -8.24
CA VAL A 146 7.36 -16.64 -8.76
C VAL A 146 6.05 -15.96 -9.12
N ASN A 147 5.67 -16.07 -10.38
CA ASN A 147 4.39 -15.56 -10.89
C ASN A 147 3.40 -16.73 -11.00
N ASP A 148 2.20 -16.54 -10.49
CA ASP A 148 1.06 -17.42 -10.68
C ASP A 148 -0.05 -16.64 -11.39
N PRO A 149 -0.18 -16.76 -12.72
CA PRO A 149 -1.20 -16.03 -13.47
C PRO A 149 -2.62 -16.54 -13.21
N PHE A 150 -2.79 -17.77 -12.73
CA PHE A 150 -4.11 -18.31 -12.37
C PHE A 150 -4.62 -17.68 -11.06
N ALA A 151 -3.77 -17.65 -10.03
CA ALA A 151 -4.08 -16.97 -8.76
C ALA A 151 -3.90 -15.45 -8.85
N GLN A 152 -3.35 -14.93 -9.96
CA GLN A 152 -2.99 -13.52 -10.16
C GLN A 152 -2.02 -13.01 -9.08
N THR A 153 -1.05 -13.84 -8.70
CA THR A 153 -0.10 -13.47 -7.64
C THR A 153 1.34 -13.42 -8.13
N ILE A 154 2.10 -12.56 -7.46
CA ILE A 154 3.55 -12.46 -7.59
C ILE A 154 4.12 -12.66 -6.19
N ARG A 155 4.89 -13.72 -5.99
CA ARG A 155 5.67 -13.92 -4.77
C ARG A 155 7.10 -13.51 -5.03
N GLU A 156 7.61 -12.62 -4.21
CA GLU A 156 9.00 -12.15 -4.30
C GLU A 156 9.73 -12.43 -2.98
N ASN A 157 10.91 -13.06 -3.10
CA ASN A 157 11.86 -13.21 -2.01
C ASN A 157 13.03 -12.27 -2.30
N MET A 158 13.39 -11.47 -1.32
CA MET A 158 14.46 -10.48 -1.45
C MET A 158 15.40 -10.54 -0.25
N ARG A 159 16.63 -10.14 -0.50
CA ARG A 159 17.62 -9.84 0.54
C ARG A 159 17.83 -8.35 0.61
N VAL A 160 17.79 -7.83 1.83
CA VAL A 160 18.10 -6.44 2.15
C VAL A 160 19.38 -6.43 2.96
N GLU A 161 20.43 -5.82 2.44
CA GLU A 161 21.75 -5.76 3.05
C GLU A 161 22.06 -4.31 3.43
N THR A 162 22.52 -4.12 4.66
CA THR A 162 23.10 -2.86 5.12
C THR A 162 24.59 -2.88 4.87
N LEU A 163 25.13 -1.85 4.26
CA LEU A 163 26.53 -1.77 3.84
C LEU A 163 27.31 -0.74 4.68
N ASP A 164 28.59 -1.01 4.93
CA ASP A 164 29.51 -0.01 5.46
C ASP A 164 29.98 0.98 4.35
N ALA A 165 30.87 1.89 4.72
CA ALA A 165 31.43 2.90 3.80
C ALA A 165 32.21 2.27 2.64
N GLU A 166 32.83 1.12 2.87
CA GLU A 166 33.62 0.35 1.90
C GLU A 166 32.74 -0.56 1.03
N GLY A 167 31.41 -0.62 1.28
CA GLY A 167 30.46 -1.44 0.54
C GLY A 167 30.36 -2.89 1.00
N ARG A 168 30.91 -3.22 2.14
CA ARG A 168 30.82 -4.57 2.75
C ARG A 168 29.51 -4.69 3.53
N THR A 169 28.87 -5.86 3.46
CA THR A 169 27.65 -6.14 4.19
C THR A 169 27.92 -6.25 5.70
N ILE A 170 27.26 -5.42 6.50
CA ILE A 170 27.33 -5.42 7.96
C ILE A 170 26.09 -6.01 8.62
N ALA A 171 24.97 -6.05 7.90
CA ALA A 171 23.75 -6.73 8.31
C ALA A 171 22.98 -7.20 7.06
N ALA A 172 22.24 -8.29 7.17
CA ALA A 172 21.39 -8.78 6.10
C ALA A 172 20.09 -9.38 6.68
N GLU A 173 18.99 -9.12 6.00
CA GLU A 173 17.68 -9.69 6.30
C GLU A 173 17.05 -10.21 5.02
N ASP A 174 16.41 -11.37 5.09
CA ASP A 174 15.60 -11.91 4.02
C ASP A 174 14.13 -11.58 4.27
N ALA A 175 13.46 -11.08 3.25
CA ALA A 175 12.04 -10.73 3.29
C ALA A 175 11.29 -11.45 2.17
N SER A 176 10.06 -11.86 2.45
CA SER A 176 9.16 -12.46 1.48
C SER A 176 7.81 -11.76 1.53
N PHE A 177 7.25 -11.50 0.37
CA PHE A 177 5.88 -11.00 0.28
C PHE A 177 5.18 -11.56 -0.97
N THR A 178 3.86 -11.57 -0.90
CA THR A 178 3.01 -11.93 -2.03
C THR A 178 2.14 -10.72 -2.36
N LEU A 179 2.11 -10.36 -3.64
CA LEU A 179 1.23 -9.33 -4.18
C LEU A 179 0.17 -10.01 -5.06
N ARG A 180 -1.08 -9.61 -4.93
CA ARG A 180 -2.13 -9.98 -5.86
C ARG A 180 -2.47 -8.80 -6.75
N TRP A 181 -2.31 -8.98 -8.06
CA TRP A 181 -2.72 -7.99 -9.05
C TRP A 181 -4.16 -8.24 -9.53
N ALA A 182 -4.80 -7.19 -9.99
CA ALA A 182 -6.11 -7.26 -10.62
C ALA A 182 -6.11 -6.45 -11.92
N THR A 183 -6.85 -6.91 -12.90
CA THR A 183 -7.08 -6.12 -14.11
C THR A 183 -8.05 -4.98 -13.83
N TYR A 184 -8.08 -3.98 -14.71
CA TYR A 184 -9.00 -2.86 -14.63
C TYR A 184 -10.47 -3.31 -14.46
N ASN A 185 -10.94 -4.22 -15.32
CA ASN A 185 -12.32 -4.68 -15.27
C ASN A 185 -12.63 -5.50 -14.01
N GLU A 186 -11.68 -6.31 -13.55
CA GLU A 186 -11.84 -7.05 -12.30
C GLU A 186 -11.96 -6.10 -11.10
N MET A 187 -11.11 -5.07 -11.03
CA MET A 187 -11.17 -4.10 -9.93
C MET A 187 -12.47 -3.29 -9.95
N ALA A 188 -12.94 -2.87 -11.13
CA ALA A 188 -14.23 -2.21 -11.27
C ALA A 188 -15.36 -3.10 -10.73
N CYS A 189 -15.42 -4.38 -11.15
CA CYS A 189 -16.41 -5.33 -10.64
C CYS A 189 -16.30 -5.54 -9.12
N MET A 190 -15.10 -5.63 -8.56
CA MET A 190 -14.90 -5.77 -7.11
C MET A 190 -15.44 -4.57 -6.34
N LEU A 191 -15.20 -3.35 -6.83
CA LEU A 191 -15.71 -2.12 -6.24
C LEU A 191 -17.25 -2.08 -6.29
N GLU A 192 -17.86 -2.44 -7.42
CA GLU A 192 -19.32 -2.52 -7.57
C GLU A 192 -19.92 -3.58 -6.63
N LEU A 193 -19.33 -4.77 -6.54
CA LEU A 193 -19.75 -5.83 -5.62
C LEU A 193 -19.66 -5.38 -4.16
N ALA A 194 -18.63 -4.61 -3.81
CA ALA A 194 -18.52 -3.96 -2.50
C ALA A 194 -19.45 -2.75 -2.34
N ARG A 195 -20.31 -2.47 -3.35
CA ARG A 195 -21.32 -1.39 -3.38
C ARG A 195 -20.75 0.02 -3.36
N PHE A 196 -19.54 0.22 -3.88
CA PHE A 196 -19.06 1.54 -4.23
C PHE A 196 -19.72 2.03 -5.51
N ARG A 197 -19.80 3.36 -5.66
CA ARG A 197 -20.42 4.07 -6.78
C ARG A 197 -19.50 5.16 -7.30
N ASP A 198 -19.89 5.81 -8.41
CA ASP A 198 -19.16 6.93 -9.02
C ASP A 198 -17.68 6.58 -9.23
N LEU A 199 -17.42 5.39 -9.82
CA LEU A 199 -16.10 4.88 -10.03
C LEU A 199 -15.36 5.71 -11.07
N VAL A 200 -14.18 6.21 -10.70
CA VAL A 200 -13.25 6.89 -11.60
C VAL A 200 -11.89 6.23 -11.49
N CYS A 201 -11.24 5.98 -12.62
CA CYS A 201 -9.87 5.48 -12.63
C CYS A 201 -8.99 6.37 -13.51
N TYR A 202 -7.84 6.76 -12.98
CA TYR A 202 -6.79 7.46 -13.72
C TYR A 202 -5.59 6.54 -13.96
N GLY A 203 -4.91 6.76 -15.07
CA GLY A 203 -3.70 6.01 -15.46
C GLY A 203 -2.40 6.60 -14.92
N ASP A 204 -2.45 7.73 -14.25
CA ASP A 204 -1.34 8.40 -13.59
C ASP A 204 -1.85 9.44 -12.57
N PHE A 205 -0.93 9.93 -11.71
CA PHE A 205 -1.24 10.96 -10.71
C PHE A 205 -1.46 12.37 -11.27
N LYS A 206 -1.50 12.53 -12.59
CA LYS A 206 -1.81 13.80 -13.29
C LYS A 206 -3.21 13.80 -13.90
N GLY A 207 -3.99 12.74 -13.67
CA GLY A 207 -5.36 12.61 -14.21
C GLY A 207 -5.40 12.07 -15.64
N GLY A 208 -4.33 11.45 -16.13
CA GLY A 208 -4.31 10.80 -17.44
C GLY A 208 -5.27 9.61 -17.52
N PRO A 209 -5.70 9.20 -18.74
CA PRO A 209 -6.63 8.08 -18.89
C PRO A 209 -5.99 6.75 -18.47
N PRO A 210 -6.76 5.79 -17.94
CA PRO A 210 -6.30 4.46 -17.65
C PRO A 210 -5.83 3.74 -18.92
N GLY A 211 -4.94 2.78 -18.79
CA GLY A 211 -4.43 2.02 -19.93
C GLY A 211 -3.53 0.87 -19.51
N TYR A 212 -3.25 -0.04 -20.45
CA TYR A 212 -2.38 -1.18 -20.21
C TYR A 212 -0.97 -0.75 -19.76
N LYS A 213 -0.45 -1.42 -18.74
CA LYS A 213 0.86 -1.14 -18.10
C LYS A 213 0.96 0.25 -17.44
N ARG A 214 -0.16 0.87 -17.14
CA ARG A 214 -0.19 2.13 -16.37
C ARG A 214 -0.54 1.87 -14.91
N GLU A 215 -0.47 2.91 -14.11
CA GLU A 215 -1.11 2.89 -12.80
C GLU A 215 -2.62 2.81 -12.98
N GLN A 216 -3.30 2.29 -11.98
CA GLN A 216 -4.73 2.40 -11.81
C GLN A 216 -4.97 3.13 -10.49
N ILE A 217 -5.35 4.40 -10.59
CA ILE A 217 -5.65 5.23 -9.44
C ILE A 217 -7.16 5.34 -9.36
N TRP A 218 -7.73 4.60 -8.43
CA TRP A 218 -9.17 4.47 -8.26
C TRP A 218 -9.71 5.47 -7.26
N LEU A 219 -10.82 6.11 -7.62
CA LEU A 219 -11.68 6.90 -6.77
C LEU A 219 -13.06 6.26 -6.77
N ALA A 220 -13.64 6.02 -5.58
CA ALA A 220 -14.93 5.34 -5.45
C ALA A 220 -15.70 5.90 -4.25
N ARG A 221 -17.01 6.13 -4.39
CA ARG A 221 -17.85 6.63 -3.29
C ARG A 221 -18.62 5.52 -2.57
N ALA A 222 -18.72 5.65 -1.26
CA ALA A 222 -19.44 4.72 -0.37
C ALA A 222 -20.97 4.92 -0.41
#